data_50b870bfae1cda2b0cd3814a5285b279
#
_entry.id   50b870bfae1cda2b0cd3814a5285b279
#
_cell.length_a   1.000
_cell.length_b   1.000
_cell.length_c   1.000
_cell.angle_alpha   90.00
_cell.angle_beta   90.00
_cell.angle_gamma   90.00
#
_symmetry.space_group_name_H-M   'P 1'
#
loop_
_entity.id
_entity.type
_entity.pdbx_description
1 polymer ?
#
loop_
_entity_poly.entity_id
_entity_poly.type
_entity_poly.pdbx_seq_one_letter_code
_entity_poly.pdbx_strand_id
1 'polypeptide(L)'
;MSKAVEGQPQKKRKKALWIILLCLILVPALAAGGYLLMINKAWNKAETIENAMPNEDGSVNTVHNDQLQEMVDKATKAPEEITNESGASLKENISEGDSDGDGILDKVEGGAVTSRPANTNSTDILLLGSDQRSGAEAQYVTGARADSIMVLHIPEDGSAAYLISIMRDTWVNIPGYGSHKVNAGLNYGGVDLQVATIEQLLGMQMDHVAEIDFEGFKALVDTLGGVTVNVPLAFNASAPGYSFAAGPQTMTGGQALVYVRERYNFSDGDYQRVRNQRAFLRGVYNQLRSEGALSSAAKLLPVIESVSPYMKVDSGLSPAAIVGIAQPVLSNGNTQLVSLTLPNAGTGWSWDGQSIVVLDAAATSALSHALQTDTMPNYIATYGAD
;
A
#
# COMPACT_ATOMS: atom_id res chain seq x y z
N MET A 1 38.27 48.22 -0.73
CA MET A 1 38.48 46.91 -1.36
C MET A 1 37.70 45.87 -0.58
N SER A 2 36.48 45.61 -0.99
CA SER A 2 35.60 44.60 -0.35
C SER A 2 35.75 43.30 -1.14
N LYS A 3 36.21 42.22 -0.51
CA LYS A 3 36.24 40.90 -1.10
C LYS A 3 34.84 40.27 -1.03
N ALA A 4 34.24 40.03 -2.20
CA ALA A 4 33.05 39.23 -2.31
C ALA A 4 33.34 37.79 -1.86
N VAL A 5 32.54 37.31 -0.94
CA VAL A 5 32.54 35.92 -0.54
C VAL A 5 31.73 35.15 -1.58
N GLU A 6 32.42 34.36 -2.35
CA GLU A 6 31.84 33.46 -3.34
C GLU A 6 31.05 32.35 -2.62
N GLY A 7 29.73 32.36 -2.77
CA GLY A 7 28.87 31.34 -2.19
C GLY A 7 29.12 30.00 -2.85
N GLN A 8 29.48 28.99 -2.08
CA GLN A 8 29.56 27.63 -2.53
C GLN A 8 28.17 27.14 -3.03
N PRO A 9 28.09 26.42 -4.16
CA PRO A 9 26.81 25.90 -4.62
C PRO A 9 26.30 24.83 -3.64
N GLN A 10 25.14 25.06 -3.08
CA GLN A 10 24.45 24.06 -2.26
C GLN A 10 24.20 22.80 -3.09
N LYS A 11 24.80 21.68 -2.72
CA LYS A 11 24.49 20.36 -3.27
C LYS A 11 23.00 20.09 -3.06
N LYS A 12 22.21 20.22 -4.13
CA LYS A 12 20.80 19.83 -4.13
C LYS A 12 20.72 18.36 -3.72
N ARG A 13 20.13 18.10 -2.54
CA ARG A 13 19.91 16.76 -2.00
C ARG A 13 18.92 16.02 -2.92
N LYS A 14 19.44 15.05 -3.63
CA LYS A 14 18.64 14.17 -4.51
C LYS A 14 17.73 13.30 -3.63
N LYS A 15 16.43 13.42 -3.86
CA LYS A 15 15.39 12.65 -3.13
C LYS A 15 14.66 11.78 -4.13
N ALA A 16 15.02 10.52 -4.24
CA ALA A 16 14.30 9.54 -5.08
C ALA A 16 14.13 8.25 -4.29
N LEU A 17 12.88 7.76 -4.05
CA LEU A 17 12.82 6.92 -2.90
C LEU A 17 12.07 5.59 -2.87
N TRP A 18 10.95 5.45 -3.44
CA TRP A 18 10.09 4.31 -3.15
C TRP A 18 9.89 3.32 -4.30
N ILE A 19 9.94 3.82 -5.51
CA ILE A 19 10.16 3.00 -6.70
C ILE A 19 11.33 2.06 -6.44
N ILE A 20 12.16 2.55 -5.66
CA ILE A 20 13.37 1.93 -5.19
C ILE A 20 13.08 0.75 -4.24
N LEU A 21 12.07 0.70 -3.39
CA LEU A 21 11.85 -0.51 -2.61
C LEU A 21 11.36 -1.66 -3.51
N LEU A 22 10.46 -1.39 -4.42
CA LEU A 22 10.07 -2.35 -5.45
C LEU A 22 11.12 -2.42 -6.56
N CYS A 23 11.64 -1.30 -7.06
CA CYS A 23 12.74 -1.27 -8.03
C CYS A 23 14.10 -1.47 -7.42
N LEU A 24 14.28 -1.27 -6.11
CA LEU A 24 15.52 -1.52 -5.40
C LEU A 24 15.74 -2.95 -4.97
N ILE A 25 14.71 -3.66 -4.89
CA ILE A 25 14.83 -5.11 -4.98
C ILE A 25 15.32 -5.47 -6.40
N LEU A 26 15.38 -4.52 -7.36
CA LEU A 26 15.32 -4.87 -8.79
C LEU A 26 16.26 -4.12 -9.75
N VAL A 27 17.01 -3.12 -9.38
CA VAL A 27 17.81 -2.35 -10.36
C VAL A 27 19.29 -2.27 -10.08
N PRO A 28 20.04 -3.28 -10.39
CA PRO A 28 21.42 -3.12 -10.85
C PRO A 28 21.82 -4.05 -11.98
N ALA A 29 21.07 -4.09 -13.04
CA ALA A 29 21.31 -5.07 -14.09
C ALA A 29 22.05 -4.55 -15.30
N LEU A 30 22.49 -3.32 -15.35
CA LEU A 30 23.08 -2.77 -16.59
C LEU A 30 24.57 -3.04 -16.78
N ALA A 31 25.24 -3.71 -15.87
CA ALA A 31 26.70 -3.90 -16.01
C ALA A 31 27.18 -5.26 -16.50
N ALA A 32 26.40 -6.33 -16.50
CA ALA A 32 26.86 -7.62 -17.05
C ALA A 32 25.74 -8.67 -17.21
N GLY A 33 25.66 -9.33 -18.36
CA GLY A 33 24.67 -10.39 -18.64
C GLY A 33 24.65 -11.56 -17.63
N GLY A 34 25.76 -11.84 -16.92
CA GLY A 34 25.79 -12.81 -15.83
C GLY A 34 25.01 -12.41 -14.59
N TYR A 35 24.83 -11.13 -14.40
CA TYR A 35 24.11 -10.56 -13.26
C TYR A 35 22.60 -10.70 -13.39
N LEU A 36 22.08 -10.47 -14.60
CA LEU A 36 20.66 -10.72 -14.93
C LEU A 36 20.28 -12.17 -14.67
N LEU A 37 21.18 -13.12 -14.96
CA LEU A 37 20.94 -14.53 -14.67
C LEU A 37 20.85 -14.82 -13.16
N MET A 38 21.65 -14.16 -12.34
CA MET A 38 21.61 -14.31 -10.89
C MET A 38 20.34 -13.71 -10.28
N ILE A 39 19.96 -12.49 -10.71
CA ILE A 39 18.71 -11.85 -10.29
C ILE A 39 17.52 -12.71 -10.71
N ASN A 40 17.50 -13.18 -11.95
CA ASN A 40 16.43 -14.04 -12.44
C ASN A 40 16.29 -15.34 -11.64
N LYS A 41 17.42 -15.94 -11.27
CA LYS A 41 17.43 -17.14 -10.41
C LYS A 41 16.92 -16.85 -8.99
N ALA A 42 17.28 -15.70 -8.43
CA ALA A 42 16.78 -15.26 -7.12
C ALA A 42 15.27 -14.95 -7.17
N TRP A 43 14.85 -14.26 -8.22
CA TRP A 43 13.45 -13.88 -8.45
C TRP A 43 12.54 -15.08 -8.70
N ASN A 44 13.01 -16.12 -9.36
CA ASN A 44 12.25 -17.36 -9.59
C ASN A 44 11.83 -18.09 -8.29
N LYS A 45 12.23 -17.59 -7.12
CA LYS A 45 11.72 -18.05 -5.83
C LYS A 45 10.43 -17.35 -5.41
N ALA A 46 10.12 -16.21 -6.01
CA ALA A 46 8.84 -15.55 -5.78
C ALA A 46 7.71 -16.38 -6.40
N GLU A 47 6.60 -16.46 -5.69
CA GLU A 47 5.39 -17.13 -6.19
C GLU A 47 4.73 -16.23 -7.25
N THR A 48 4.41 -16.81 -8.39
CA THR A 48 3.63 -16.10 -9.41
C THR A 48 2.14 -16.29 -9.15
N ILE A 49 1.43 -15.20 -9.02
CA ILE A 49 -0.03 -15.21 -8.91
C ILE A 49 -0.59 -15.36 -10.33
N GLU A 50 -1.12 -16.53 -10.63
CA GLU A 50 -1.85 -16.73 -11.89
C GLU A 50 -3.15 -15.94 -11.86
N ASN A 51 -3.46 -15.25 -12.98
CA ASN A 51 -4.66 -14.42 -13.10
C ASN A 51 -4.78 -13.34 -12.01
N ALA A 52 -3.67 -12.71 -11.64
CA ALA A 52 -3.63 -11.67 -10.61
C ALA A 52 -4.39 -10.39 -11.02
N MET A 53 -4.60 -10.19 -12.31
CA MET A 53 -5.31 -9.04 -12.87
C MET A 53 -6.72 -9.42 -13.30
N PRO A 54 -7.72 -8.52 -13.14
CA PRO A 54 -9.04 -8.69 -13.70
C PRO A 54 -9.00 -8.81 -15.23
N ASN A 55 -9.99 -9.47 -15.80
CA ASN A 55 -10.16 -9.50 -17.25
C ASN A 55 -10.53 -8.11 -17.80
N GLU A 56 -10.38 -7.89 -19.11
CA GLU A 56 -10.70 -6.61 -19.75
C GLU A 56 -12.19 -6.20 -19.61
N ASP A 57 -13.09 -7.17 -19.46
CA ASP A 57 -14.49 -6.92 -19.17
C ASP A 57 -14.77 -6.64 -17.68
N GLY A 58 -13.71 -6.56 -16.85
CA GLY A 58 -13.79 -6.33 -15.43
C GLY A 58 -14.13 -7.56 -14.60
N SER A 59 -14.37 -8.72 -15.22
CA SER A 59 -14.64 -9.95 -14.49
C SER A 59 -13.38 -10.44 -13.77
N VAL A 60 -13.58 -11.02 -12.59
CA VAL A 60 -12.51 -11.63 -11.80
C VAL A 60 -12.50 -13.15 -12.01
N ASN A 61 -11.30 -13.73 -11.93
CA ASN A 61 -11.10 -15.15 -12.22
C ASN A 61 -11.36 -16.04 -11.00
N THR A 62 -11.53 -15.44 -9.84
CA THR A 62 -11.64 -16.16 -8.58
C THR A 62 -12.98 -16.86 -8.44
N VAL A 63 -12.94 -18.10 -8.00
CA VAL A 63 -14.15 -18.89 -7.70
C VAL A 63 -14.89 -18.23 -6.53
N HIS A 64 -16.16 -17.91 -6.74
CA HIS A 64 -17.06 -17.41 -5.71
C HIS A 64 -16.99 -18.31 -4.47
N ASN A 65 -16.68 -17.72 -3.32
CA ASN A 65 -16.78 -18.45 -2.08
C ASN A 65 -18.20 -18.31 -1.51
N ASP A 66 -19.11 -19.13 -2.00
CA ASP A 66 -20.52 -19.12 -1.62
C ASP A 66 -20.75 -19.23 -0.11
N GLN A 67 -19.82 -19.86 0.62
CA GLN A 67 -19.89 -19.97 2.08
C GLN A 67 -19.63 -18.64 2.79
N LEU A 68 -18.73 -17.80 2.23
CA LEU A 68 -18.47 -16.46 2.77
C LEU A 68 -19.62 -15.51 2.47
N GLN A 69 -20.21 -15.60 1.28
CA GLN A 69 -21.39 -14.82 0.93
C GLN A 69 -22.58 -15.18 1.85
N GLU A 70 -22.78 -16.46 2.13
CA GLU A 70 -23.82 -16.92 3.06
C GLU A 70 -23.58 -16.44 4.51
N MET A 71 -22.30 -16.30 4.92
CA MET A 71 -21.95 -15.71 6.23
C MET A 71 -22.21 -14.21 6.28
N VAL A 72 -21.94 -13.49 5.21
CA VAL A 72 -22.22 -12.04 5.07
C VAL A 72 -23.73 -11.81 5.12
N ASP A 73 -24.50 -12.61 4.40
CA ASP A 73 -25.97 -12.51 4.35
C ASP A 73 -26.63 -12.88 5.70
N LYS A 74 -26.00 -13.74 6.49
CA LYS A 74 -26.47 -14.12 7.84
C LYS A 74 -26.11 -13.12 8.94
N ALA A 75 -25.12 -12.25 8.73
CA ALA A 75 -24.73 -11.20 9.69
C ALA A 75 -25.70 -10.01 9.72
N THR A 76 -26.76 -10.04 8.92
CA THR A 76 -27.71 -8.96 8.72
C THR A 76 -28.78 -8.89 9.81
N LYS A 77 -28.44 -8.32 10.97
CA LYS A 77 -29.41 -7.61 11.81
C LYS A 77 -28.96 -6.16 11.90
N ALA A 78 -29.82 -5.24 11.44
CA ALA A 78 -29.62 -3.82 11.64
C ALA A 78 -29.41 -3.54 13.15
N PRO A 79 -28.40 -2.78 13.54
CA PRO A 79 -28.25 -2.37 14.94
C PRO A 79 -29.38 -1.39 15.30
N GLU A 80 -29.97 -1.58 16.49
CA GLU A 80 -30.71 -0.51 17.15
C GLU A 80 -29.74 0.69 17.30
N GLU A 81 -30.31 1.90 17.21
CA GLU A 81 -29.63 3.22 17.21
C GLU A 81 -28.24 3.26 17.87
N ILE A 82 -27.18 3.47 17.08
CA ILE A 82 -25.80 3.50 17.56
C ILE A 82 -25.45 4.93 17.95
N THR A 83 -25.31 5.17 19.25
CA THR A 83 -24.69 6.37 19.78
C THR A 83 -23.23 6.10 20.14
N ASN A 84 -22.34 7.10 19.94
CA ASN A 84 -20.97 6.98 20.47
C ASN A 84 -20.99 6.97 22.02
N GLU A 85 -19.88 6.57 22.65
CA GLU A 85 -19.74 6.54 24.12
C GLU A 85 -20.02 7.88 24.81
N SER A 86 -20.10 8.99 24.08
CA SER A 86 -20.43 10.33 24.55
C SER A 86 -21.89 10.75 24.29
N GLY A 87 -22.71 9.91 23.67
CA GLY A 87 -24.11 10.21 23.37
C GLY A 87 -24.33 11.28 22.29
N ALA A 88 -23.28 11.64 21.53
CA ALA A 88 -23.37 12.58 20.42
C ALA A 88 -23.74 11.86 19.13
N SER A 89 -24.73 12.41 18.41
CA SER A 89 -25.08 11.93 17.08
C SER A 89 -23.93 12.19 16.10
N LEU A 90 -23.51 11.16 15.35
CA LEU A 90 -22.43 11.21 14.35
C LEU A 90 -22.84 11.93 13.05
N LYS A 91 -23.96 12.68 13.05
CA LYS A 91 -24.61 13.27 11.87
C LYS A 91 -23.81 14.30 11.08
N GLU A 92 -22.68 14.80 11.59
CA GLU A 92 -22.04 15.97 10.95
C GLU A 92 -21.06 15.64 9.81
N ASN A 93 -20.65 14.38 9.61
CA ASN A 93 -19.57 14.03 8.66
C ASN A 93 -19.92 12.99 7.60
N ILE A 94 -21.14 12.51 7.51
CA ILE A 94 -21.55 11.46 6.56
C ILE A 94 -22.64 12.03 5.64
N SER A 95 -22.25 12.53 4.47
CA SER A 95 -23.22 13.13 3.52
C SER A 95 -23.45 12.30 2.25
N GLU A 96 -22.59 11.31 1.95
CA GLU A 96 -22.76 10.43 0.79
C GLU A 96 -22.90 8.98 1.23
N GLY A 97 -24.00 8.33 0.85
CA GLY A 97 -24.32 6.94 1.19
C GLY A 97 -25.15 6.76 2.46
N ASP A 98 -25.62 7.83 3.07
CA ASP A 98 -26.58 7.87 4.17
C ASP A 98 -27.81 8.61 3.67
N SER A 99 -28.76 7.88 3.08
CA SER A 99 -29.91 8.48 2.39
C SER A 99 -31.01 8.91 3.35
N ASP A 100 -31.08 8.36 4.55
CA ASP A 100 -32.08 8.67 5.56
C ASP A 100 -31.56 9.60 6.69
N GLY A 101 -30.24 9.86 6.72
CA GLY A 101 -29.60 10.81 7.62
C GLY A 101 -29.48 10.30 9.06
N ASP A 102 -29.46 8.99 9.28
CA ASP A 102 -29.32 8.38 10.61
C ASP A 102 -27.86 8.30 11.10
N GLY A 103 -26.89 8.62 10.24
CA GLY A 103 -25.47 8.61 10.53
C GLY A 103 -24.82 7.26 10.27
N ILE A 104 -25.53 6.34 9.62
CA ILE A 104 -25.07 5.01 9.22
C ILE A 104 -25.05 4.95 7.69
N LEU A 105 -23.98 4.45 7.10
CA LEU A 105 -23.95 4.28 5.65
C LEU A 105 -24.89 3.16 5.21
N ASP A 106 -25.75 3.47 4.25
CA ASP A 106 -26.69 2.52 3.67
C ASP A 106 -26.00 1.32 3.03
N LYS A 107 -26.72 0.19 2.98
CA LYS A 107 -26.30 -0.96 2.21
C LYS A 107 -26.36 -0.61 0.71
N VAL A 108 -25.22 -0.64 0.05
CA VAL A 108 -25.15 -0.63 -1.42
C VAL A 108 -25.01 -2.07 -1.89
N GLU A 109 -25.98 -2.53 -2.66
CA GLU A 109 -25.90 -3.86 -3.29
C GLU A 109 -24.79 -3.89 -4.33
N GLY A 110 -24.13 -5.04 -4.48
CA GLY A 110 -23.06 -5.22 -5.45
C GLY A 110 -23.51 -4.82 -6.85
N GLY A 111 -22.94 -3.74 -7.35
CA GLY A 111 -23.13 -3.34 -8.74
C GLY A 111 -22.57 -4.39 -9.69
N ALA A 112 -23.08 -4.42 -10.93
CA ALA A 112 -22.47 -5.23 -11.98
C ALA A 112 -20.99 -4.88 -12.10
N VAL A 113 -20.15 -5.88 -12.29
CA VAL A 113 -18.74 -5.70 -12.64
C VAL A 113 -18.71 -4.86 -13.92
N THR A 114 -18.14 -3.69 -13.84
CA THR A 114 -17.91 -2.81 -15.01
C THR A 114 -16.60 -3.22 -15.68
N SER A 115 -16.46 -2.94 -16.98
CA SER A 115 -15.17 -3.10 -17.65
C SER A 115 -14.05 -2.40 -16.86
N ARG A 116 -12.83 -2.92 -16.94
CA ARG A 116 -11.67 -2.27 -16.35
C ARG A 116 -11.58 -0.79 -16.80
N PRO A 117 -11.15 0.11 -15.93
CA PRO A 117 -10.87 1.50 -16.32
C PRO A 117 -9.88 1.57 -17.49
N ALA A 118 -9.76 2.73 -18.12
CA ALA A 118 -8.74 2.94 -19.14
C ALA A 118 -7.33 2.87 -18.52
N ASN A 119 -6.39 2.30 -19.27
CA ASN A 119 -4.97 2.34 -18.90
C ASN A 119 -4.45 3.79 -19.05
N THR A 120 -3.50 4.15 -18.19
CA THR A 120 -2.79 5.42 -18.20
C THR A 120 -1.40 5.24 -18.83
N ASN A 121 -0.65 6.32 -19.04
CA ASN A 121 0.76 6.22 -19.45
C ASN A 121 1.71 6.08 -18.25
N SER A 122 1.19 6.24 -17.03
CA SER A 122 1.93 5.97 -15.79
C SER A 122 2.17 4.48 -15.59
N THR A 123 3.00 4.14 -14.63
CA THR A 123 3.09 2.77 -14.11
C THR A 123 2.46 2.72 -12.72
N ASP A 124 1.47 1.87 -12.55
CA ASP A 124 0.66 1.76 -11.36
C ASP A 124 0.76 0.36 -10.75
N ILE A 125 1.26 0.29 -9.52
CA ILE A 125 1.58 -0.98 -8.85
C ILE A 125 0.82 -1.06 -7.53
N LEU A 126 -0.02 -2.08 -7.38
CA LEU A 126 -0.66 -2.40 -6.12
C LEU A 126 0.31 -3.17 -5.22
N LEU A 127 0.58 -2.64 -4.04
CA LEU A 127 1.42 -3.25 -3.01
C LEU A 127 0.55 -3.73 -1.87
N LEU A 128 0.59 -5.02 -1.58
CA LEU A 128 -0.17 -5.66 -0.51
C LEU A 128 0.76 -6.23 0.55
N GLY A 129 0.46 -5.91 1.81
CA GLY A 129 1.03 -6.62 2.96
C GLY A 129 -0.06 -7.50 3.56
N SER A 130 0.12 -8.81 3.49
CA SER A 130 -0.88 -9.76 3.98
C SER A 130 -0.46 -10.44 5.28
N ASP A 131 -1.46 -10.86 6.05
CA ASP A 131 -1.28 -11.69 7.22
C ASP A 131 -1.28 -13.19 6.88
N GLN A 132 -1.26 -13.53 5.59
CA GLN A 132 -1.11 -14.92 5.15
C GLN A 132 0.16 -15.51 5.72
N ARG A 133 0.02 -16.68 6.34
CA ARG A 133 1.18 -17.45 6.80
C ARG A 133 1.64 -18.36 5.67
N SER A 134 2.91 -18.27 5.32
CA SER A 134 3.53 -19.19 4.38
C SER A 134 3.89 -20.51 5.06
N GLY A 135 3.90 -21.62 4.33
CA GLY A 135 4.33 -22.93 4.79
C GLY A 135 3.27 -23.75 5.52
N ALA A 136 3.68 -24.60 6.48
CA ALA A 136 2.80 -25.58 7.14
C ALA A 136 1.65 -24.96 7.97
N GLU A 137 1.74 -23.70 8.32
CA GLU A 137 0.69 -23.00 9.07
C GLU A 137 -0.43 -22.45 8.17
N ALA A 138 -0.22 -22.38 6.85
CA ALA A 138 -1.21 -21.89 5.87
C ALA A 138 -2.50 -22.71 5.84
N GLN A 139 -2.46 -23.99 6.24
CA GLN A 139 -3.63 -24.88 6.25
C GLN A 139 -4.63 -24.57 7.39
N TYR A 140 -4.28 -23.71 8.33
CA TYR A 140 -5.13 -23.43 9.51
C TYR A 140 -5.77 -22.03 9.46
N VAL A 141 -5.44 -21.19 8.49
CA VAL A 141 -5.99 -19.83 8.36
C VAL A 141 -6.78 -19.74 7.06
N THR A 142 -8.09 -19.78 7.17
CA THR A 142 -9.00 -19.46 6.06
C THR A 142 -9.22 -17.95 6.05
N GLY A 143 -8.85 -17.29 4.95
CA GLY A 143 -9.08 -15.87 4.69
C GLY A 143 -7.84 -15.01 4.95
N ALA A 144 -7.17 -14.61 3.86
CA ALA A 144 -6.12 -13.60 3.89
C ALA A 144 -6.73 -12.20 4.00
N ARG A 145 -6.12 -11.34 4.82
CA ARG A 145 -6.47 -9.91 4.86
C ARG A 145 -5.27 -9.09 4.48
N ALA A 146 -5.50 -8.12 3.61
CA ALA A 146 -4.51 -7.10 3.34
C ALA A 146 -4.49 -6.09 4.51
N ASP A 147 -3.50 -6.20 5.38
CA ASP A 147 -3.30 -5.26 6.50
C ASP A 147 -2.61 -3.96 6.05
N SER A 148 -1.92 -3.99 4.93
CA SER A 148 -1.31 -2.84 4.26
C SER A 148 -1.71 -2.86 2.79
N ILE A 149 -2.32 -1.79 2.32
CA ILE A 149 -2.76 -1.61 0.94
C ILE A 149 -2.18 -0.28 0.48
N MET A 150 -1.34 -0.31 -0.55
CA MET A 150 -0.71 0.90 -1.09
C MET A 150 -0.69 0.84 -2.61
N VAL A 151 -0.86 1.98 -3.25
CA VAL A 151 -0.65 2.13 -4.70
C VAL A 151 0.61 2.96 -4.91
N LEU A 152 1.52 2.43 -5.68
CA LEU A 152 2.70 3.14 -6.16
C LEU A 152 2.42 3.61 -7.58
N HIS A 153 2.27 4.92 -7.74
CA HIS A 153 2.05 5.58 -9.02
C HIS A 153 3.32 6.27 -9.51
N ILE A 154 3.73 5.99 -10.72
CA ILE A 154 4.93 6.51 -11.36
C ILE A 154 4.53 7.16 -12.67
N PRO A 155 4.52 8.50 -12.76
CA PRO A 155 4.31 9.20 -14.01
C PRO A 155 5.27 8.77 -15.12
N GLU A 156 4.84 8.86 -16.36
CA GLU A 156 5.64 8.48 -17.54
C GLU A 156 7.02 9.15 -17.57
N ASP A 157 7.11 10.40 -17.12
CA ASP A 157 8.36 11.17 -17.10
C ASP A 157 9.30 10.81 -15.93
N GLY A 158 8.87 9.96 -15.00
CA GLY A 158 9.65 9.58 -13.83
C GLY A 158 10.00 10.75 -12.89
N SER A 159 9.31 11.89 -12.99
CA SER A 159 9.59 13.10 -12.21
C SER A 159 9.39 12.90 -10.71
N ALA A 160 8.43 12.06 -10.35
CA ALA A 160 8.11 11.69 -8.98
C ALA A 160 7.69 10.22 -8.89
N ALA A 161 7.52 9.76 -7.65
CA ALA A 161 6.81 8.55 -7.30
C ALA A 161 5.83 8.89 -6.19
N TYR A 162 4.59 8.55 -6.38
CA TYR A 162 3.54 8.81 -5.40
C TYR A 162 3.14 7.50 -4.74
N LEU A 163 3.20 7.46 -3.41
CA LEU A 163 2.78 6.30 -2.63
C LEU A 163 1.48 6.65 -1.92
N ILE A 164 0.39 6.10 -2.38
CA ILE A 164 -0.95 6.30 -1.84
C ILE A 164 -1.25 5.14 -0.88
N SER A 165 -1.32 5.44 0.42
CA SER A 165 -1.73 4.47 1.43
C SER A 165 -3.24 4.43 1.55
N ILE A 166 -3.84 3.26 1.48
CA ILE A 166 -5.28 3.03 1.64
C ILE A 166 -5.50 2.36 3.00
N MET A 167 -6.28 3.00 3.86
CA MET A 167 -6.59 2.44 5.17
C MET A 167 -7.45 1.18 4.99
N ARG A 168 -7.08 0.08 5.64
CA ARG A 168 -7.70 -1.23 5.43
C ARG A 168 -9.20 -1.27 5.73
N ASP A 169 -9.66 -0.40 6.63
CA ASP A 169 -11.05 -0.31 7.05
C ASP A 169 -11.84 0.75 6.22
N THR A 170 -11.26 1.27 5.12
CA THR A 170 -11.93 2.18 4.19
C THR A 170 -13.13 1.47 3.57
N TRP A 171 -14.30 2.14 3.65
CA TRP A 171 -15.55 1.62 3.15
C TRP A 171 -15.68 1.89 1.66
N VAL A 172 -15.75 0.84 0.86
CA VAL A 172 -15.76 0.91 -0.61
C VAL A 172 -16.74 -0.11 -1.19
N ASN A 173 -17.13 0.09 -2.43
CA ASN A 173 -17.83 -0.95 -3.18
C ASN A 173 -16.84 -1.99 -3.68
N ILE A 174 -17.06 -3.26 -3.33
CA ILE A 174 -16.31 -4.41 -3.85
C ILE A 174 -17.11 -5.03 -4.99
N PRO A 175 -16.56 -5.14 -6.22
CA PRO A 175 -17.27 -5.69 -7.37
C PRO A 175 -17.93 -7.04 -7.07
N GLY A 176 -19.24 -7.13 -7.30
CA GLY A 176 -20.04 -8.33 -7.04
C GLY A 176 -20.45 -8.56 -5.58
N TYR A 177 -19.87 -7.85 -4.61
CA TYR A 177 -20.15 -8.04 -3.18
C TYR A 177 -20.79 -6.82 -2.50
N GLY A 178 -20.80 -5.66 -3.15
CA GLY A 178 -21.34 -4.43 -2.58
C GLY A 178 -20.38 -3.72 -1.63
N SER A 179 -20.92 -2.92 -0.72
CA SER A 179 -20.14 -2.07 0.18
C SER A 179 -19.55 -2.85 1.34
N HIS A 180 -18.23 -2.86 1.42
CA HIS A 180 -17.45 -3.51 2.47
C HIS A 180 -16.15 -2.74 2.77
N LYS A 181 -15.43 -3.14 3.82
CA LYS A 181 -14.07 -2.67 4.05
C LYS A 181 -13.16 -3.13 2.91
N VAL A 182 -12.32 -2.25 2.41
CA VAL A 182 -11.44 -2.51 1.25
C VAL A 182 -10.58 -3.77 1.40
N ASN A 183 -10.16 -4.11 2.62
CA ASN A 183 -9.36 -5.30 2.88
C ASN A 183 -10.14 -6.63 2.74
N ALA A 184 -11.46 -6.56 2.64
CA ALA A 184 -12.29 -7.74 2.44
C ALA A 184 -12.17 -8.29 1.01
N GLY A 185 -11.80 -7.45 0.02
CA GLY A 185 -11.64 -7.88 -1.37
C GLY A 185 -10.68 -9.06 -1.50
N LEU A 186 -9.54 -9.01 -0.83
CA LEU A 186 -8.57 -10.11 -0.83
C LEU A 186 -9.14 -11.41 -0.23
N ASN A 187 -9.99 -11.30 0.79
CA ASN A 187 -10.61 -12.45 1.45
C ASN A 187 -11.75 -13.04 0.62
N TYR A 188 -12.53 -12.20 -0.07
CA TYR A 188 -13.71 -12.63 -0.82
C TYR A 188 -13.36 -13.26 -2.16
N GLY A 189 -12.42 -12.68 -2.87
CA GLY A 189 -12.12 -13.06 -4.23
C GLY A 189 -10.62 -13.11 -4.58
N GLY A 190 -9.72 -13.03 -3.59
CA GLY A 190 -8.29 -13.11 -3.88
C GLY A 190 -7.71 -11.80 -4.42
N VAL A 191 -6.53 -11.93 -5.04
CA VAL A 191 -5.75 -10.76 -5.48
C VAL A 191 -6.44 -10.04 -6.63
N ASP A 192 -7.02 -10.74 -7.59
CA ASP A 192 -7.71 -10.14 -8.74
C ASP A 192 -8.94 -9.31 -8.34
N LEU A 193 -9.72 -9.76 -7.35
CA LEU A 193 -10.81 -8.96 -6.79
C LEU A 193 -10.30 -7.76 -6.00
N GLN A 194 -9.20 -7.91 -5.29
CA GLN A 194 -8.57 -6.78 -4.60
C GLN A 194 -8.07 -5.74 -5.61
N VAL A 195 -7.45 -6.17 -6.71
CA VAL A 195 -7.03 -5.29 -7.81
C VAL A 195 -8.25 -4.60 -8.41
N ALA A 196 -9.31 -5.34 -8.79
CA ALA A 196 -10.53 -4.78 -9.34
C ALA A 196 -11.17 -3.73 -8.42
N THR A 197 -11.15 -3.98 -7.11
CA THR A 197 -11.66 -3.05 -6.10
C THR A 197 -10.87 -1.74 -6.10
N ILE A 198 -9.54 -1.79 -6.15
CA ILE A 198 -8.68 -0.60 -6.19
C ILE A 198 -8.78 0.13 -7.53
N GLU A 199 -8.85 -0.60 -8.64
CA GLU A 199 -9.08 -0.03 -9.98
C GLU A 199 -10.39 0.75 -10.05
N GLN A 200 -11.47 0.18 -9.51
CA GLN A 200 -12.77 0.86 -9.45
C GLN A 200 -12.71 2.09 -8.54
N LEU A 201 -12.04 2.00 -7.39
CA LEU A 201 -11.90 3.09 -6.43
C LEU A 201 -11.14 4.29 -7.02
N LEU A 202 -10.06 4.02 -7.76
CA LEU A 202 -9.19 5.05 -8.31
C LEU A 202 -9.49 5.40 -9.79
N GLY A 203 -10.37 4.62 -10.46
CA GLY A 203 -10.74 4.85 -11.85
C GLY A 203 -9.59 4.64 -12.85
N MET A 204 -8.59 3.84 -12.52
CA MET A 204 -7.43 3.56 -13.36
C MET A 204 -6.98 2.11 -13.23
N GLN A 205 -6.34 1.55 -14.26
CA GLN A 205 -5.80 0.19 -14.21
C GLN A 205 -4.54 0.11 -13.35
N MET A 206 -4.37 -1.04 -12.67
CA MET A 206 -3.09 -1.43 -12.08
C MET A 206 -2.29 -2.23 -13.12
N ASP A 207 -1.05 -1.85 -13.37
CA ASP A 207 -0.16 -2.60 -14.27
C ASP A 207 0.38 -3.85 -13.60
N HIS A 208 0.64 -3.75 -12.29
CA HIS A 208 1.23 -4.83 -11.52
C HIS A 208 0.65 -4.93 -10.12
N VAL A 209 0.81 -6.11 -9.52
CA VAL A 209 0.56 -6.34 -8.11
C VAL A 209 1.70 -7.12 -7.47
N ALA A 210 2.08 -6.72 -6.26
CA ALA A 210 3.03 -7.45 -5.44
C ALA A 210 2.51 -7.59 -4.01
N GLU A 211 2.56 -8.79 -3.48
CA GLU A 211 2.21 -9.13 -2.11
C GLU A 211 3.46 -9.60 -1.36
N ILE A 212 3.61 -9.16 -0.12
CA ILE A 212 4.65 -9.63 0.80
C ILE A 212 4.01 -10.10 2.11
N ASP A 213 4.45 -11.24 2.62
CA ASP A 213 4.03 -11.75 3.90
C ASP A 213 4.90 -11.22 5.07
N PHE A 214 4.52 -11.56 6.30
CA PHE A 214 5.25 -11.12 7.49
C PHE A 214 6.68 -11.67 7.60
N GLU A 215 6.94 -12.85 7.07
CA GLU A 215 8.27 -13.44 7.08
C GLU A 215 9.19 -12.73 6.10
N GLY A 216 8.69 -12.41 4.90
CA GLY A 216 9.41 -11.61 3.91
C GLY A 216 9.70 -10.19 4.41
N PHE A 217 8.75 -9.59 5.11
CA PHE A 217 8.96 -8.30 5.75
C PHE A 217 10.09 -8.35 6.79
N LYS A 218 10.10 -9.36 7.67
CA LYS A 218 11.18 -9.54 8.65
C LYS A 218 12.53 -9.83 7.97
N ALA A 219 12.52 -10.71 6.98
CA ALA A 219 13.71 -11.08 6.22
C ALA A 219 14.35 -9.86 5.52
N LEU A 220 13.52 -8.97 4.95
CA LEU A 220 14.00 -7.71 4.37
C LEU A 220 14.77 -6.88 5.41
N VAL A 221 14.15 -6.63 6.55
CA VAL A 221 14.72 -5.79 7.61
C VAL A 221 16.03 -6.38 8.14
N ASP A 222 16.03 -7.68 8.41
CA ASP A 222 17.18 -8.37 9.00
C ASP A 222 18.35 -8.47 8.00
N THR A 223 18.07 -8.65 6.70
CA THR A 223 19.08 -8.64 5.63
C THR A 223 19.75 -7.26 5.49
N LEU A 224 19.01 -6.19 5.77
CA LEU A 224 19.55 -4.82 5.81
C LEU A 224 20.31 -4.51 7.12
N GLY A 225 20.51 -5.50 8.00
CA GLY A 225 21.15 -5.28 9.31
C GLY A 225 20.32 -4.45 10.27
N GLY A 226 19.01 -4.35 10.01
CA GLY A 226 18.05 -3.50 10.71
C GLY A 226 17.72 -2.24 9.93
N VAL A 227 16.61 -1.60 10.29
CA VAL A 227 16.14 -0.37 9.66
C VAL A 227 16.00 0.73 10.72
N THR A 228 16.63 1.87 10.47
CA THR A 228 16.51 3.04 11.35
C THR A 228 15.25 3.82 10.98
N VAL A 229 14.32 3.88 11.93
CA VAL A 229 13.04 4.59 11.81
C VAL A 229 13.04 5.77 12.78
N ASN A 230 12.61 6.94 12.32
CA ASN A 230 12.33 8.05 13.20
C ASN A 230 10.92 7.91 13.76
N VAL A 231 10.81 7.39 14.98
CA VAL A 231 9.54 7.15 15.68
C VAL A 231 8.93 8.49 16.09
N PRO A 232 7.74 8.86 15.63
CA PRO A 232 7.19 10.19 15.90
C PRO A 232 6.69 10.34 17.33
N LEU A 233 6.24 9.26 17.96
CA LEU A 233 5.64 9.25 19.29
C LEU A 233 6.10 8.00 20.06
N ALA A 234 6.53 8.18 21.32
CA ALA A 234 6.86 7.04 22.20
C ALA A 234 5.61 6.26 22.59
N PHE A 235 5.71 4.93 22.55
CA PHE A 235 4.61 4.04 22.98
C PHE A 235 5.11 2.67 23.42
N ASN A 236 4.27 1.98 24.22
CA ASN A 236 4.41 0.56 24.48
C ASN A 236 3.51 -0.19 23.50
N ALA A 237 4.01 -1.22 22.85
CA ALA A 237 3.19 -2.00 21.93
C ALA A 237 2.21 -2.91 22.67
N SER A 238 1.10 -3.26 22.00
CA SER A 238 0.15 -4.28 22.49
C SER A 238 0.81 -5.66 22.56
N ALA A 239 1.80 -5.92 21.69
CA ALA A 239 2.63 -7.11 21.78
C ALA A 239 3.55 -7.01 23.01
N PRO A 240 3.52 -8.01 23.93
CA PRO A 240 4.33 -7.95 25.15
C PRO A 240 5.83 -7.84 24.88
N GLY A 241 6.52 -7.02 25.66
CA GLY A 241 7.99 -6.89 25.62
C GLY A 241 8.52 -5.90 24.59
N TYR A 242 7.65 -5.18 23.86
CA TYR A 242 8.07 -4.17 22.91
C TYR A 242 7.69 -2.76 23.36
N SER A 243 8.69 -1.89 23.41
CA SER A 243 8.53 -0.45 23.69
C SER A 243 9.33 0.35 22.69
N PHE A 244 8.78 1.45 22.23
CA PHE A 244 9.37 2.32 21.24
C PHE A 244 9.50 3.75 21.82
N ALA A 245 10.72 4.26 21.92
CA ALA A 245 10.94 5.65 22.31
C ALA A 245 10.72 6.57 21.10
N ALA A 246 10.44 7.84 21.32
CA ALA A 246 10.41 8.82 20.23
C ALA A 246 11.83 9.09 19.71
N GLY A 247 11.93 9.40 18.41
CA GLY A 247 13.20 9.67 17.74
C GLY A 247 13.76 8.48 16.96
N PRO A 248 15.00 8.59 16.47
CA PRO A 248 15.61 7.55 15.64
C PRO A 248 15.87 6.26 16.43
N GLN A 249 15.39 5.14 15.91
CA GLN A 249 15.61 3.81 16.46
C GLN A 249 15.88 2.82 15.33
N THR A 250 16.92 2.00 15.49
CA THR A 250 17.20 0.87 14.60
C THR A 250 16.41 -0.33 15.07
N MET A 251 15.57 -0.88 14.20
CA MET A 251 14.66 -1.98 14.48
C MET A 251 15.11 -3.25 13.76
N THR A 252 15.09 -4.39 14.45
CA THR A 252 15.15 -5.72 13.84
C THR A 252 13.85 -6.03 13.11
N GLY A 253 13.80 -7.09 12.29
CA GLY A 253 12.59 -7.50 11.58
C GLY A 253 11.39 -7.73 12.50
N GLY A 254 11.61 -8.39 13.64
CA GLY A 254 10.56 -8.59 14.64
C GLY A 254 10.05 -7.29 15.26
N GLN A 255 10.96 -6.37 15.62
CA GLN A 255 10.57 -5.06 16.16
C GLN A 255 9.83 -4.21 15.12
N ALA A 256 10.34 -4.19 13.89
CA ALA A 256 9.73 -3.46 12.79
C ALA A 256 8.32 -3.96 12.48
N LEU A 257 8.11 -5.30 12.49
CA LEU A 257 6.79 -5.88 12.28
C LEU A 257 5.79 -5.47 13.37
N VAL A 258 6.21 -5.48 14.64
CA VAL A 258 5.36 -4.99 15.74
C VAL A 258 5.08 -3.50 15.58
N TYR A 259 6.08 -2.70 15.23
CA TYR A 259 5.95 -1.25 15.04
C TYR A 259 4.94 -0.87 13.96
N VAL A 260 5.00 -1.51 12.79
CA VAL A 260 4.11 -1.19 11.66
C VAL A 260 2.69 -1.76 11.81
N ARG A 261 2.47 -2.66 12.78
CA ARG A 261 1.16 -3.28 13.04
C ARG A 261 0.45 -2.65 14.24
N GLU A 262 1.15 -1.89 15.09
CA GLU A 262 0.56 -1.32 16.30
C GLU A 262 -0.52 -0.29 15.97
N ARG A 263 -1.66 -0.40 16.66
CA ARG A 263 -2.81 0.52 16.54
C ARG A 263 -3.56 0.75 17.85
N TYR A 264 -3.58 -0.25 18.74
CA TYR A 264 -4.44 -0.23 19.93
C TYR A 264 -4.00 0.76 21.00
N ASN A 265 -2.72 1.11 21.03
CA ASN A 265 -2.17 2.06 22.01
C ASN A 265 -2.16 3.52 21.51
N PHE A 266 -2.85 3.79 20.42
CA PHE A 266 -3.00 5.15 19.88
C PHE A 266 -4.44 5.58 19.90
N SER A 267 -4.68 6.84 20.29
CA SER A 267 -6.02 7.42 20.33
C SER A 267 -6.69 7.51 18.95
N ASP A 268 -5.89 7.58 17.90
CA ASP A 268 -6.32 7.63 16.51
C ASP A 268 -6.06 6.31 15.74
N GLY A 269 -5.72 5.25 16.47
CA GLY A 269 -5.71 3.86 16.03
C GLY A 269 -5.02 3.61 14.68
N ASP A 270 -5.82 3.36 13.66
CA ASP A 270 -5.36 3.01 12.31
C ASP A 270 -4.60 4.14 11.61
N TYR A 271 -4.94 5.39 11.88
CA TYR A 271 -4.22 6.55 11.33
C TYR A 271 -2.76 6.57 11.78
N GLN A 272 -2.49 6.29 13.08
CA GLN A 272 -1.11 6.21 13.53
C GLN A 272 -0.39 5.00 12.95
N ARG A 273 -1.08 3.88 12.75
CA ARG A 273 -0.49 2.71 12.07
C ARG A 273 -0.03 3.05 10.66
N VAL A 274 -0.83 3.74 9.87
CA VAL A 274 -0.45 4.20 8.52
C VAL A 274 0.75 5.15 8.57
N ARG A 275 0.79 6.09 9.52
CA ARG A 275 1.97 6.96 9.73
C ARG A 275 3.22 6.16 10.10
N ASN A 276 3.09 5.14 10.95
CA ASN A 276 4.19 4.26 11.32
C ASN A 276 4.70 3.45 10.12
N GLN A 277 3.80 2.92 9.30
CA GLN A 277 4.14 2.22 8.05
C GLN A 277 4.94 3.13 7.12
N ARG A 278 4.52 4.38 6.91
CA ARG A 278 5.24 5.35 6.08
C ARG A 278 6.60 5.72 6.66
N ALA A 279 6.69 5.97 7.98
CA ALA A 279 7.95 6.25 8.64
C ALA A 279 8.95 5.09 8.49
N PHE A 280 8.46 3.86 8.66
CA PHE A 280 9.25 2.64 8.44
C PHE A 280 9.74 2.56 7.00
N LEU A 281 8.85 2.71 6.07
CA LEU A 281 9.18 2.61 4.67
C LEU A 281 10.20 3.69 4.27
N ARG A 282 10.12 4.91 4.77
CA ARG A 282 11.15 5.95 4.60
C ARG A 282 12.49 5.52 5.22
N GLY A 283 12.45 4.82 6.34
CA GLY A 283 13.62 4.23 6.99
C GLY A 283 14.31 3.19 6.11
N VAL A 284 13.57 2.24 5.56
CA VAL A 284 14.08 1.21 4.63
C VAL A 284 14.79 1.85 3.45
N TYR A 285 14.18 2.84 2.85
CA TYR A 285 14.81 3.56 1.74
C TYR A 285 16.12 4.23 2.13
N ASN A 286 16.12 4.97 3.23
CA ASN A 286 17.32 5.64 3.70
C ASN A 286 18.44 4.62 3.97
N GLN A 287 18.09 3.46 4.51
CA GLN A 287 19.03 2.36 4.76
C GLN A 287 19.62 1.82 3.46
N LEU A 288 18.76 1.43 2.50
CA LEU A 288 19.20 0.95 1.19
C LEU A 288 20.10 1.98 0.47
N ARG A 289 19.75 3.26 0.57
CA ARG A 289 20.55 4.34 -0.01
C ARG A 289 21.90 4.49 0.67
N SER A 290 21.93 4.50 2.00
CA SER A 290 23.17 4.69 2.76
C SER A 290 24.18 3.56 2.53
N GLU A 291 23.68 2.36 2.34
CA GLU A 291 24.49 1.17 2.00
C GLU A 291 24.92 1.13 0.53
N GLY A 292 24.40 2.01 -0.29
CA GLY A 292 24.65 2.03 -1.74
C GLY A 292 24.07 0.81 -2.46
N ALA A 293 23.07 0.15 -1.86
CA ALA A 293 22.35 -0.96 -2.48
C ALA A 293 21.62 -0.51 -3.75
N LEU A 294 21.23 0.78 -3.80
CA LEU A 294 20.59 1.42 -4.94
C LEU A 294 21.48 1.60 -6.15
N SER A 295 22.79 1.53 -5.97
CA SER A 295 23.78 1.74 -7.04
C SER A 295 24.66 0.53 -7.27
N SER A 296 24.46 -0.56 -6.53
CA SER A 296 25.29 -1.76 -6.59
C SER A 296 24.45 -3.03 -6.60
N ALA A 297 24.43 -3.67 -7.73
CA ALA A 297 23.78 -4.94 -7.91
C ALA A 297 24.28 -6.03 -6.91
N ALA A 298 25.56 -6.07 -6.60
CA ALA A 298 26.12 -7.03 -5.65
C ALA A 298 25.56 -6.87 -4.23
N LYS A 299 25.19 -5.65 -3.85
CA LYS A 299 24.59 -5.35 -2.54
C LYS A 299 23.09 -5.58 -2.51
N LEU A 300 22.44 -5.53 -3.67
CA LEU A 300 21.00 -5.73 -3.76
C LEU A 300 20.61 -7.21 -3.88
N LEU A 301 21.45 -8.04 -4.49
CA LEU A 301 21.16 -9.46 -4.67
C LEU A 301 20.80 -10.18 -3.36
N PRO A 302 21.53 -10.03 -2.25
CA PRO A 302 21.14 -10.65 -0.97
C PRO A 302 19.75 -10.22 -0.50
N VAL A 303 19.36 -8.96 -0.73
CA VAL A 303 18.04 -8.46 -0.38
C VAL A 303 16.97 -9.15 -1.21
N ILE A 304 17.15 -9.23 -2.54
CA ILE A 304 16.23 -9.96 -3.43
C ILE A 304 16.13 -11.44 -3.00
N GLU A 305 17.24 -12.10 -2.75
CA GLU A 305 17.28 -13.50 -2.35
C GLU A 305 16.56 -13.77 -1.03
N SER A 306 16.61 -12.81 -0.11
CA SER A 306 15.96 -12.94 1.19
C SER A 306 14.45 -12.73 1.15
N VAL A 307 13.96 -11.88 0.24
CA VAL A 307 12.55 -11.48 0.18
C VAL A 307 11.74 -12.34 -0.79
N SER A 308 12.34 -12.69 -1.95
CA SER A 308 11.62 -13.39 -3.03
C SER A 308 10.89 -14.67 -2.60
N PRO A 309 11.37 -15.51 -1.66
CA PRO A 309 10.61 -16.69 -1.23
C PRO A 309 9.28 -16.39 -0.52
N TYR A 310 9.08 -15.12 -0.14
CA TYR A 310 7.95 -14.63 0.64
C TYR A 310 7.13 -13.57 -0.11
N MET A 311 7.44 -13.41 -1.40
CA MET A 311 6.71 -12.51 -2.29
C MET A 311 5.83 -13.30 -3.24
N LYS A 312 4.66 -12.73 -3.51
CA LYS A 312 3.80 -13.15 -4.62
C LYS A 312 3.65 -11.97 -5.57
N VAL A 313 3.78 -12.22 -6.85
CA VAL A 313 3.75 -11.18 -7.88
C VAL A 313 2.93 -11.64 -9.07
N ASP A 314 2.36 -10.69 -9.82
CA ASP A 314 1.74 -11.02 -11.10
C ASP A 314 2.77 -11.54 -12.12
N SER A 315 2.31 -12.24 -13.13
CA SER A 315 3.17 -12.85 -14.16
C SER A 315 3.95 -11.83 -15.01
N GLY A 316 3.46 -10.58 -15.08
CA GLY A 316 4.09 -9.48 -15.81
C GLY A 316 5.24 -8.82 -15.06
N LEU A 317 5.23 -8.87 -13.73
CA LEU A 317 6.25 -8.23 -12.89
C LEU A 317 7.54 -9.07 -12.86
N SER A 318 8.22 -9.14 -13.98
CA SER A 318 9.52 -9.80 -14.14
C SER A 318 10.67 -8.86 -13.75
N PRO A 319 11.89 -9.37 -13.48
CA PRO A 319 13.08 -8.53 -13.30
C PRO A 319 13.31 -7.55 -14.46
N ALA A 320 13.01 -7.95 -15.68
CA ALA A 320 13.14 -7.09 -16.85
C ALA A 320 12.08 -5.97 -16.86
N ALA A 321 10.82 -6.28 -16.51
CA ALA A 321 9.76 -5.29 -16.37
C ALA A 321 10.14 -4.23 -15.34
N ILE A 322 10.68 -4.64 -14.21
CA ILE A 322 11.05 -3.74 -13.13
C ILE A 322 12.23 -2.83 -13.51
N VAL A 323 13.20 -3.33 -14.26
CA VAL A 323 14.24 -2.48 -14.86
C VAL A 323 13.61 -1.43 -15.76
N GLY A 324 12.64 -1.81 -16.60
CA GLY A 324 11.87 -0.89 -17.43
C GLY A 324 11.14 0.19 -16.62
N ILE A 325 10.44 -0.21 -15.58
CA ILE A 325 9.71 0.67 -14.65
C ILE A 325 10.66 1.64 -13.93
N ALA A 326 11.83 1.18 -13.54
CA ALA A 326 12.81 1.99 -12.83
C ALA A 326 13.54 2.98 -13.74
N GLN A 327 13.66 2.71 -15.03
CA GLN A 327 14.50 3.48 -15.95
C GLN A 327 14.13 4.97 -16.01
N PRO A 328 12.87 5.40 -16.14
CA PRO A 328 12.49 6.81 -16.13
C PRO A 328 12.95 7.52 -14.85
N VAL A 329 12.74 6.86 -13.70
CA VAL A 329 13.13 7.35 -12.39
C VAL A 329 14.63 7.53 -12.23
N LEU A 330 15.40 6.56 -12.67
CA LEU A 330 16.87 6.58 -12.62
C LEU A 330 17.43 7.62 -13.58
N SER A 331 16.82 7.75 -14.78
CA SER A 331 17.25 8.69 -15.82
C SER A 331 17.00 10.13 -15.39
N ASN A 332 15.89 10.42 -14.74
CA ASN A 332 15.55 11.74 -14.22
C ASN A 332 16.54 12.20 -13.14
N GLY A 333 17.05 11.27 -12.32
CA GLY A 333 18.05 11.53 -11.27
C GLY A 333 17.61 12.48 -10.16
N ASN A 334 16.40 13.03 -10.23
CA ASN A 334 15.80 13.97 -9.30
C ASN A 334 14.42 13.55 -8.80
N THR A 335 14.00 12.34 -9.13
CA THR A 335 12.69 11.78 -8.72
C THR A 335 12.47 11.92 -7.22
N GLN A 336 11.33 12.45 -6.86
CA GLN A 336 10.91 12.61 -5.47
C GLN A 336 9.91 11.51 -5.12
N LEU A 337 10.04 10.97 -3.91
CA LEU A 337 8.94 10.19 -3.35
C LEU A 337 8.03 11.11 -2.55
N VAL A 338 6.77 11.07 -2.88
CA VAL A 338 5.71 11.76 -2.16
C VAL A 338 4.75 10.70 -1.61
N SER A 339 4.51 10.75 -0.31
CA SER A 339 3.56 9.83 0.35
C SER A 339 2.31 10.58 0.73
N LEU A 340 1.16 9.96 0.52
CA LEU A 340 -0.14 10.48 0.94
C LEU A 340 -1.06 9.33 1.39
N THR A 341 -2.06 9.66 2.16
CA THR A 341 -3.15 8.74 2.52
C THR A 341 -4.34 9.02 1.62
N LEU A 342 -5.06 7.97 1.21
CA LEU A 342 -6.33 8.13 0.50
C LEU A 342 -7.25 9.05 1.30
N PRO A 343 -7.82 10.10 0.69
CA PRO A 343 -8.65 11.06 1.39
C PRO A 343 -9.82 10.40 2.10
N ASN A 344 -10.07 10.85 3.33
CA ASN A 344 -11.17 10.31 4.12
C ASN A 344 -11.82 11.40 4.99
N ALA A 345 -13.08 11.22 5.28
CA ALA A 345 -13.90 12.11 6.12
C ALA A 345 -13.88 11.69 7.61
N GLY A 346 -13.01 10.75 7.97
CA GLY A 346 -12.89 10.23 9.33
C GLY A 346 -13.47 8.83 9.51
N THR A 347 -13.80 8.48 10.77
CA THR A 347 -14.40 7.19 11.10
C THR A 347 -15.93 7.30 11.14
N GLY A 348 -16.60 6.22 10.76
CA GLY A 348 -18.05 6.09 10.78
C GLY A 348 -18.48 4.66 11.10
N TRP A 349 -19.75 4.38 10.87
CA TRP A 349 -20.34 3.06 11.04
C TRP A 349 -21.00 2.60 9.76
N SER A 350 -20.90 1.33 9.46
CA SER A 350 -21.61 0.71 8.35
C SER A 350 -22.97 0.20 8.80
N TRP A 351 -23.86 -0.07 7.83
CA TRP A 351 -25.20 -0.61 8.05
C TRP A 351 -25.23 -1.90 8.90
N ASP A 352 -24.14 -2.69 8.90
CA ASP A 352 -24.00 -3.91 9.68
C ASP A 352 -23.24 -3.71 10.99
N GLY A 353 -23.05 -2.46 11.43
CA GLY A 353 -22.47 -2.10 12.73
C GLY A 353 -20.95 -2.22 12.81
N GLN A 354 -20.22 -2.17 11.69
CA GLN A 354 -18.78 -2.15 11.70
C GLN A 354 -18.25 -0.72 11.80
N SER A 355 -17.22 -0.51 12.63
CA SER A 355 -16.44 0.73 12.57
C SER A 355 -15.64 0.77 11.27
N ILE A 356 -15.79 1.84 10.50
CA ILE A 356 -15.23 2.01 9.16
C ILE A 356 -14.49 3.34 9.02
N VAL A 357 -13.72 3.48 7.95
CA VAL A 357 -13.17 4.76 7.47
C VAL A 357 -14.01 5.20 6.29
N VAL A 358 -14.59 6.39 6.41
CA VAL A 358 -15.46 6.98 5.39
C VAL A 358 -14.61 7.74 4.38
N LEU A 359 -14.84 7.53 3.08
CA LEU A 359 -14.15 8.26 2.02
C LEU A 359 -14.56 9.74 2.02
N ASP A 360 -13.60 10.62 1.77
CA ASP A 360 -13.88 11.94 1.23
C ASP A 360 -14.07 11.82 -0.29
N ALA A 361 -15.30 11.71 -0.73
CA ALA A 361 -15.63 11.45 -2.13
C ALA A 361 -15.08 12.53 -3.06
N ALA A 362 -15.18 13.80 -2.68
CA ALA A 362 -14.72 14.92 -3.50
C ALA A 362 -13.20 14.91 -3.65
N ALA A 363 -12.46 14.77 -2.54
CA ALA A 363 -11.02 14.72 -2.56
C ALA A 363 -10.50 13.42 -3.21
N THR A 364 -11.21 12.28 -3.04
CA THR A 364 -10.90 11.01 -3.73
C THR A 364 -11.10 11.11 -5.24
N SER A 365 -12.17 11.73 -5.70
CA SER A 365 -12.42 12.00 -7.12
C SER A 365 -11.33 12.91 -7.72
N ALA A 366 -10.93 13.95 -6.98
CA ALA A 366 -9.82 14.81 -7.39
C ALA A 366 -8.48 14.06 -7.46
N LEU A 367 -8.20 13.16 -6.49
CA LEU A 367 -7.02 12.29 -6.51
C LEU A 367 -7.04 11.35 -7.71
N SER A 368 -8.17 10.66 -7.94
CA SER A 368 -8.39 9.78 -9.09
C SER A 368 -8.09 10.51 -10.41
N HIS A 369 -8.66 11.70 -10.60
CA HIS A 369 -8.41 12.51 -11.78
C HIS A 369 -6.93 12.90 -11.92
N ALA A 370 -6.28 13.27 -10.83
CA ALA A 370 -4.88 13.67 -10.84
C ALA A 370 -3.93 12.51 -11.19
N LEU A 371 -4.26 11.29 -10.73
CA LEU A 371 -3.53 10.07 -11.09
C LEU A 371 -3.70 9.73 -12.57
N GLN A 372 -4.94 9.80 -13.08
CA GLN A 372 -5.25 9.50 -14.49
C GLN A 372 -4.65 10.49 -15.49
N THR A 373 -4.33 11.70 -15.06
CA THR A 373 -3.85 12.79 -15.93
C THR A 373 -2.43 13.24 -15.60
N ASP A 374 -1.70 12.53 -14.76
CA ASP A 374 -0.35 12.87 -14.27
C ASP A 374 -0.25 14.31 -13.70
N THR A 375 -1.33 14.78 -13.04
CA THR A 375 -1.40 16.13 -12.46
C THR A 375 -1.29 16.13 -10.93
N MET A 376 -0.66 15.13 -10.34
CA MET A 376 -0.44 14.98 -8.90
C MET A 376 0.17 16.23 -8.22
N PRO A 377 1.08 17.01 -8.83
CA PRO A 377 1.54 18.25 -8.23
C PRO A 377 0.42 19.25 -7.92
N ASN A 378 -0.60 19.35 -8.79
CA ASN A 378 -1.76 20.24 -8.60
C ASN A 378 -2.66 19.74 -7.45
N TYR A 379 -2.86 18.41 -7.41
CA TYR A 379 -3.60 17.79 -6.30
C TYR A 379 -2.92 18.08 -4.95
N ILE A 380 -1.60 17.86 -4.86
CA ILE A 380 -0.83 18.08 -3.64
C ILE A 380 -0.84 19.56 -3.22
N ALA A 381 -0.78 20.47 -4.18
CA ALA A 381 -0.86 21.91 -3.88
C ALA A 381 -2.21 22.31 -3.24
N THR A 382 -3.29 21.55 -3.51
CA THR A 382 -4.63 21.82 -3.01
C THR A 382 -4.91 21.06 -1.71
N TYR A 383 -4.59 19.77 -1.66
CA TYR A 383 -4.96 18.87 -0.56
C TYR A 383 -3.79 18.51 0.36
N GLY A 384 -2.56 18.83 -0.03
CA GLY A 384 -1.37 18.50 0.72
C GLY A 384 -0.84 17.09 0.43
N ALA A 385 0.30 16.80 1.05
CA ALA A 385 0.89 15.46 1.17
C ALA A 385 1.29 15.23 2.63
N ASP A 386 1.45 13.96 3.02
CA ASP A 386 1.77 13.55 4.41
C ASP A 386 3.27 13.65 4.76
#